data_8a5af9b57bea8701bd44402299139ad5
#
_entry.id   8a5af9b57bea8701bd44402299139ad5
#
_cell.length_a   1.000
_cell.length_b   1.000
_cell.length_c   1.000
_cell.angle_alpha   90.00
_cell.angle_beta   90.00
_cell.angle_gamma   90.00
#
_symmetry.space_group_name_H-M   'P 1'
#
loop_
_entity.id
_entity.type
_entity.pdbx_description
1 polymer ?
#
loop_
_entity_poly.entity_id
_entity_poly.type
_entity_poly.pdbx_seq_one_letter_code
_entity_poly.pdbx_strand_id
1 'polypeptide(L)'
;MYIYIENNNFIPLKDIILIIEHSDFVKDKKNRDYLNKYRKKIIDLSRKEPRTIIMTNEFIYISSYTRRALELGAEEMENMKNL
;
A
#
# COMPACT_ATOMS: atom_id res chain seq x y z
N MET A 1 8.42 -2.54 -13.29
CA MET A 1 6.97 -2.44 -13.12
C MET A 1 6.63 -1.66 -11.87
N TYR A 2 5.57 -0.88 -11.93
CA TYR A 2 5.11 -0.04 -10.84
C TYR A 2 3.67 -0.36 -10.52
N ILE A 3 3.28 -0.13 -9.27
CA ILE A 3 1.90 -0.19 -8.86
C ILE A 3 1.44 1.21 -8.46
N TYR A 4 0.28 1.63 -8.99
CA TYR A 4 -0.34 2.90 -8.59
C TYR A 4 -1.08 2.69 -7.27
N ILE A 5 -0.74 3.48 -6.28
CA ILE A 5 -1.37 3.32 -4.96
C ILE A 5 -2.52 4.28 -4.77
N GLU A 6 -2.28 5.57 -4.90
CA GLU A 6 -3.30 6.61 -4.71
C GLU A 6 -2.61 7.96 -4.79
N ASN A 7 -3.38 9.00 -5.15
CA ASN A 7 -2.89 10.37 -5.08
C ASN A 7 -1.58 10.58 -5.86
N ASN A 8 -1.53 10.01 -7.07
CA ASN A 8 -0.39 10.11 -7.99
C ASN A 8 0.91 9.47 -7.48
N ASN A 9 0.78 8.48 -6.60
CA ASN A 9 1.93 7.76 -6.09
C ASN A 9 2.07 6.41 -6.76
N PHE A 10 3.26 6.17 -7.35
CA PHE A 10 3.63 4.91 -7.98
C PHE A 10 4.79 4.32 -7.20
N ILE A 11 4.73 3.04 -6.91
CA ILE A 11 5.77 2.34 -6.18
C ILE A 11 6.29 1.20 -7.04
N PRO A 12 7.63 1.08 -7.19
CA PRO A 12 8.20 -0.07 -7.91
C PRO A 12 7.76 -1.36 -7.24
N LEU A 13 7.27 -2.29 -8.04
CA LEU A 13 6.78 -3.56 -7.51
C LEU A 13 7.87 -4.29 -6.72
N LYS A 14 9.13 -4.18 -7.16
CA LYS A 14 10.28 -4.80 -6.50
C LYS A 14 10.51 -4.29 -5.07
N ASP A 15 10.02 -3.10 -4.74
CA ASP A 15 10.23 -2.51 -3.42
C ASP A 15 9.15 -2.92 -2.42
N ILE A 16 8.09 -3.56 -2.89
CA ILE A 16 6.97 -3.95 -2.05
C ILE A 16 7.31 -5.25 -1.33
N ILE A 17 7.22 -5.20 0.00
CA ILE A 17 7.45 -6.37 0.86
C ILE A 17 6.12 -7.06 1.15
N LEU A 18 5.08 -6.28 1.42
CA LEU A 18 3.82 -6.80 1.92
C LEU A 18 2.68 -5.86 1.55
N ILE A 19 1.57 -6.44 1.11
CA ILE A 19 0.30 -5.74 0.96
C ILE A 19 -0.72 -6.46 1.83
N ILE A 20 -1.30 -5.76 2.78
CA ILE A 20 -2.24 -6.37 3.74
C ILE A 20 -3.44 -5.45 3.96
N GLU A 21 -4.59 -6.04 4.24
CA GLU A 21 -5.78 -5.28 4.58
C GLU A 21 -5.58 -4.53 5.89
N HIS A 22 -5.90 -3.24 5.88
CA HIS A 22 -5.73 -2.37 7.04
C HIS A 22 -6.48 -2.91 8.26
N SER A 23 -7.74 -3.31 8.08
CA SER A 23 -8.57 -3.81 9.18
C SER A 23 -7.97 -5.06 9.84
N ASP A 24 -7.37 -5.95 9.05
CA ASP A 24 -6.74 -7.15 9.59
C ASP A 24 -5.46 -6.80 10.35
N PHE A 25 -4.67 -5.89 9.82
CA PHE A 25 -3.41 -5.51 10.43
C PHE A 25 -3.62 -4.84 11.79
N VAL A 26 -4.57 -3.92 11.88
CA VAL A 26 -4.77 -3.13 13.11
C VAL A 26 -5.55 -3.86 14.20
N LYS A 27 -6.04 -5.05 13.95
CA LYS A 27 -6.69 -5.88 14.98
C LYS A 27 -5.71 -6.26 16.09
N ASP A 28 -4.48 -6.52 15.73
CA ASP A 28 -3.45 -6.95 16.67
C ASP A 28 -2.77 -5.75 17.31
N LYS A 29 -2.73 -5.74 18.65
CA LYS A 29 -2.07 -4.67 19.39
C LYS A 29 -0.60 -4.52 19.02
N LYS A 30 0.11 -5.63 18.78
CA LYS A 30 1.53 -5.57 18.38
C LYS A 30 1.71 -4.84 17.06
N ASN A 31 0.77 -5.01 16.14
CA ASN A 31 0.81 -4.33 14.86
C ASN A 31 0.54 -2.83 15.01
N ARG A 32 -0.41 -2.46 15.87
CA ARG A 32 -0.65 -1.05 16.17
C ARG A 32 0.56 -0.40 16.83
N ASP A 33 1.20 -1.11 17.75
CA ASP A 33 2.41 -0.62 18.40
C ASP A 33 3.54 -0.44 17.39
N TYR A 34 3.66 -1.34 16.41
CA TYR A 34 4.63 -1.24 15.33
C TYR A 34 4.40 0.03 14.50
N LEU A 35 3.16 0.28 14.10
CA LEU A 35 2.83 1.48 13.34
C LEU A 35 3.15 2.75 14.14
N ASN A 36 2.84 2.75 15.42
CA ASN A 36 3.13 3.90 16.28
C ASN A 36 4.64 4.13 16.42
N LYS A 37 5.41 3.06 16.56
CA LYS A 37 6.87 3.13 16.65
C LYS A 37 7.50 3.72 15.40
N TYR A 38 6.99 3.35 14.24
CA TYR A 38 7.53 3.77 12.95
C TYR A 38 6.68 4.83 12.25
N ARG A 39 5.92 5.60 13.02
CA ARG A 39 4.99 6.60 12.47
C ARG A 39 5.64 7.61 11.52
N LYS A 40 6.93 7.89 11.70
CA LYS A 40 7.65 8.82 10.81
C LYS A 40 7.86 8.24 9.41
N LYS A 41 7.76 6.93 9.27
CA LYS A 41 7.87 6.25 7.98
C LYS A 41 6.52 6.03 7.32
N ILE A 42 5.44 6.40 7.98
CA ILE A 42 4.09 6.21 7.44
C ILE A 42 3.75 7.37 6.51
N ILE A 43 3.33 7.01 5.30
CA ILE A 43 2.81 7.94 4.31
C ILE A 43 1.36 7.56 4.08
N ASP A 44 0.45 8.33 4.68
CA ASP A 44 -0.98 8.09 4.55
C ASP A 44 -1.51 8.81 3.32
N LEU A 45 -1.83 8.07 2.29
CA LEU A 45 -2.36 8.57 1.04
C LEU A 45 -3.89 8.49 0.98
N SER A 46 -4.51 7.91 2.00
CA SER A 46 -5.95 7.63 1.95
C SER A 46 -6.77 8.91 1.94
N ARG A 47 -7.61 9.06 0.92
CA ARG A 47 -8.58 10.16 0.80
C ARG A 47 -9.91 9.80 1.43
N LYS A 48 -10.13 8.52 1.66
CA LYS A 48 -11.30 7.95 2.30
C LYS A 48 -10.82 7.07 3.43
N GLU A 49 -11.69 6.21 3.93
CA GLU A 49 -11.32 5.26 4.97
C GLU A 49 -10.15 4.37 4.52
N PRO A 50 -9.12 4.22 5.35
CA PRO A 50 -7.99 3.33 5.02
C PRO A 50 -8.45 1.89 4.78
N ARG A 51 -7.96 1.30 3.70
CA ARG A 51 -8.31 -0.07 3.31
C ARG A 51 -7.11 -1.01 3.27
N THR A 52 -5.95 -0.48 2.92
CA THR A 52 -4.78 -1.30 2.63
C THR A 52 -3.53 -0.65 3.18
N ILE A 53 -2.63 -1.49 3.69
CA ILE A 53 -1.28 -1.09 4.11
C ILE A 53 -0.30 -1.74 3.14
N ILE A 54 0.60 -0.94 2.57
CA ILE A 54 1.65 -1.40 1.67
C ILE A 54 3.00 -1.10 2.32
N MET A 55 3.72 -2.16 2.67
CA MET A 55 5.04 -2.02 3.27
C MET A 55 6.13 -2.13 2.22
N THR A 56 7.06 -1.19 2.27
CA THR A 56 8.27 -1.22 1.46
C THR A 56 9.49 -1.17 2.37
N ASN A 57 10.69 -1.19 1.78
CA ASN A 57 11.92 -1.12 2.55
C ASN A 57 12.05 0.18 3.36
N GLU A 58 11.54 1.28 2.84
CA GLU A 58 11.73 2.60 3.46
C GLU A 58 10.46 3.16 4.10
N PHE A 59 9.30 2.88 3.53
CA PHE A 59 8.05 3.51 3.93
C PHE A 59 6.92 2.52 4.14
N ILE A 60 5.93 2.96 4.92
CA ILE A 60 4.68 2.25 5.12
C ILE A 60 3.59 3.14 4.52
N TYR A 61 2.98 2.69 3.43
CA TYR A 61 1.92 3.46 2.76
C TYR A 61 0.56 2.97 3.20
N ILE A 62 -0.36 3.90 3.39
CA ILE A 62 -1.76 3.61 3.70
C ILE A 62 -2.61 4.15 2.56
N SER A 63 -3.49 3.33 2.03
CA SER A 63 -4.34 3.67 0.89
C SER A 63 -5.79 3.35 1.18
N SER A 64 -6.68 4.13 0.58
CA SER A 64 -8.12 3.83 0.59
C SER A 64 -8.53 2.88 -0.53
N TYR A 65 -7.61 2.50 -1.41
CA TYR A 65 -7.86 1.49 -2.43
C TYR A 65 -7.82 0.11 -1.81
N THR A 66 -8.69 -0.78 -2.27
CA THR A 66 -8.66 -2.16 -1.85
C THR A 66 -7.45 -2.87 -2.43
N ARG A 67 -7.05 -3.97 -1.80
CA ARG A 67 -5.98 -4.81 -2.33
C ARG A 67 -6.28 -5.24 -3.78
N ARG A 68 -7.54 -5.59 -4.04
CA ARG A 68 -7.96 -5.99 -5.38
C ARG A 68 -7.78 -4.87 -6.40
N ALA A 69 -8.14 -3.64 -6.03
CA ALA A 69 -7.98 -2.50 -6.93
C ALA A 69 -6.50 -2.24 -7.24
N LEU A 70 -5.63 -2.38 -6.24
CA LEU A 70 -4.19 -2.23 -6.43
C LEU A 70 -3.63 -3.29 -7.38
N GLU A 71 -4.05 -4.53 -7.21
CA GLU A 71 -3.63 -5.64 -8.07
C GLU A 71 -4.10 -5.45 -9.51
N LEU A 72 -5.33 -5.02 -9.70
CA LEU A 72 -5.88 -4.75 -11.03
C LEU A 72 -5.14 -3.60 -11.72
N GLY A 73 -4.79 -2.57 -10.98
CA GLY A 73 -4.00 -1.46 -11.52
C GLY A 73 -2.64 -1.91 -12.01
N ALA A 74 -1.97 -2.81 -11.28
CA ALA A 74 -0.69 -3.36 -11.69
C ALA A 74 -0.82 -4.20 -12.98
N GLU A 75 -1.87 -5.02 -13.08
CA GLU A 75 -2.13 -5.82 -14.27
C GLU A 75 -2.38 -4.93 -15.49
N GLU A 76 -3.16 -3.87 -15.35
CA GLU A 76 -3.44 -2.93 -16.42
C GLU A 76 -2.16 -2.26 -16.92
N MET A 77 -1.29 -1.84 -16.01
CA MET A 77 -0.02 -1.23 -16.39
C MET A 77 0.86 -2.20 -17.17
N GLU A 78 0.89 -3.46 -16.77
CA GLU A 78 1.65 -4.48 -17.49
C GLU A 78 1.10 -4.71 -18.89
N ASN A 79 -0.22 -4.78 -19.02
CA ASN A 79 -0.87 -4.94 -20.32
C ASN A 79 -0.58 -3.76 -21.25
N MET A 80 -0.61 -2.55 -20.73
CA MET A 80 -0.26 -1.35 -21.49
C MET A 80 1.18 -1.38 -21.97
N LYS A 81 2.09 -1.93 -21.17
CA LYS A 81 3.50 -2.02 -21.52
C LYS A 81 3.75 -2.95 -22.70
N ASN A 82 2.87 -3.92 -22.93
CA ASN A 82 2.97 -4.89 -24.00
C ASN A 82 2.29 -4.44 -25.31
N LEU A 83 1.71 -3.25 -25.32
CA LEU A 83 1.15 -2.67 -26.53
C LEU A 83 2.25 -1.95 -27.32
#